data_8582e786d191cadffd2befee2d314c66
#
_entry.id   8582e786d191cadffd2befee2d314c66
#
_cell.length_a   1.000
_cell.length_b   1.000
_cell.length_c   1.000
_cell.angle_alpha   90.00
_cell.angle_beta   90.00
_cell.angle_gamma   90.00
#
_symmetry.space_group_name_H-M   'P 1'
#
loop_
_entity.id
_entity.type
_entity.pdbx_description
1 polymer ?
#
loop_
_entity_poly.entity_id
_entity_poly.type
_entity_poly.pdbx_seq_one_letter_code
_entity_poly.pdbx_strand_id
1 'polypeptide(L)'
;MARVGFIGTGEIASLMVQGLAGQGHEIVVSDRNPQVAARLKATVPGLRVAPNAEVVEGADIVILCLLARVADEALTGLPFRAGQSVISVMVDVGLAKLQKLCAPATDIAITIPLPPIAVGGCPLPVYPASRALEQLFGAKNRVFPVRDEVALNAHFGATALCSPFLEQVL
;
A
#
# COMPACT_ATOMS: atom_id res chain seq x y z
N MET A 1 -0.94 -17.39 -3.50
CA MET A 1 -0.77 -17.09 -2.07
C MET A 1 0.51 -16.28 -1.90
N ALA A 2 0.50 -15.17 -1.17
CA ALA A 2 1.67 -14.31 -0.93
C ALA A 2 1.69 -13.89 0.54
N ARG A 3 2.89 -13.60 1.08
CA ARG A 3 3.08 -12.97 2.38
C ARG A 3 3.13 -11.47 2.19
N VAL A 4 2.13 -10.75 2.70
CA VAL A 4 1.93 -9.32 2.49
C VAL A 4 2.16 -8.57 3.81
N GLY A 5 3.13 -7.65 3.80
CA GLY A 5 3.46 -6.80 4.94
C GLY A 5 2.98 -5.37 4.73
N PHE A 6 2.34 -4.78 5.74
CA PHE A 6 1.93 -3.38 5.72
C PHE A 6 2.75 -2.56 6.72
N ILE A 7 3.45 -1.56 6.23
CA ILE A 7 4.14 -0.56 7.04
C ILE A 7 3.24 0.69 7.12
N GLY A 8 2.71 0.92 8.32
CA GLY A 8 1.67 1.91 8.57
C GLY A 8 0.26 1.31 8.53
N THR A 9 -0.53 1.65 9.56
CA THR A 9 -1.89 1.14 9.78
C THR A 9 -2.90 2.28 9.83
N GLY A 10 -2.82 3.20 8.86
CA GLY A 10 -3.80 4.28 8.68
C GLY A 10 -5.11 3.78 8.03
N GLU A 11 -5.96 4.73 7.65
CA GLU A 11 -7.26 4.45 7.04
C GLU A 11 -7.11 3.64 5.73
N ILE A 12 -6.28 4.13 4.80
CA ILE A 12 -6.12 3.46 3.50
C ILE A 12 -5.49 2.07 3.65
N ALA A 13 -4.55 1.89 4.58
CA ALA A 13 -4.00 0.57 4.90
C ALA A 13 -5.09 -0.39 5.39
N SER A 14 -5.98 0.09 6.26
CA SER A 14 -7.10 -0.71 6.77
C SER A 14 -8.04 -1.17 5.66
N LEU A 15 -8.35 -0.28 4.72
CA LEU A 15 -9.19 -0.59 3.55
C LEU A 15 -8.51 -1.59 2.60
N MET A 16 -7.21 -1.43 2.37
CA MET A 16 -6.44 -2.38 1.56
C MET A 16 -6.38 -3.77 2.21
N VAL A 17 -6.16 -3.84 3.52
CA VAL A 17 -6.18 -5.09 4.29
C VAL A 17 -7.55 -5.76 4.19
N GLN A 18 -8.65 -5.01 4.32
CA GLN A 18 -10.01 -5.54 4.14
C GLN A 18 -10.22 -6.08 2.72
N GLY A 19 -9.73 -5.38 1.70
CA GLY A 19 -9.81 -5.81 0.31
C GLY A 19 -9.09 -7.13 0.04
N LEU A 20 -8.02 -7.44 0.78
CA LEU A 20 -7.26 -8.70 0.70
C LEU A 20 -7.81 -9.81 1.61
N ALA A 21 -8.64 -9.47 2.59
CA ALA A 21 -9.17 -10.44 3.53
C ALA A 21 -9.90 -11.59 2.82
N GLY A 22 -9.63 -12.83 3.24
CA GLY A 22 -10.24 -14.03 2.67
C GLY A 22 -9.72 -14.44 1.29
N GLN A 23 -8.72 -13.77 0.72
CA GLN A 23 -8.13 -14.12 -0.57
C GLN A 23 -6.96 -15.12 -0.47
N GLY A 24 -6.70 -15.70 0.70
CA GLY A 24 -5.66 -16.71 0.91
C GLY A 24 -4.25 -16.15 1.05
N HIS A 25 -4.10 -14.84 1.33
CA HIS A 25 -2.82 -14.21 1.63
C HIS A 25 -2.52 -14.26 3.14
N GLU A 26 -1.25 -14.37 3.51
CA GLU A 26 -0.79 -14.14 4.87
C GLU A 26 -0.53 -12.63 5.04
N ILE A 27 -1.25 -11.99 5.98
CA ILE A 27 -1.16 -10.54 6.16
C ILE A 27 -0.54 -10.22 7.51
N VAL A 28 0.50 -9.38 7.50
CA VAL A 28 1.16 -8.83 8.68
C VAL A 28 1.10 -7.31 8.61
N VAL A 29 0.70 -6.65 9.69
CA VAL A 29 0.66 -5.18 9.77
C VAL A 29 1.58 -4.67 10.87
N SER A 30 2.09 -3.45 10.71
CA SER A 30 2.92 -2.81 11.72
C SER A 30 2.14 -2.45 12.99
N ASP A 31 2.83 -2.45 14.12
CA ASP A 31 2.29 -2.20 15.46
C ASP A 31 2.25 -0.72 15.88
N ARG A 32 2.73 0.21 15.04
CA ARG A 32 2.86 1.65 15.39
C ARG A 32 1.55 2.34 15.77
N ASN A 33 0.41 1.82 15.32
CA ASN A 33 -0.91 2.25 15.79
C ASN A 33 -1.64 1.05 16.44
N PRO A 34 -1.44 0.83 17.74
CA PRO A 34 -1.95 -0.37 18.42
C PRO A 34 -3.47 -0.49 18.36
N GLN A 35 -4.19 0.63 18.38
CA GLN A 35 -5.67 0.61 18.34
C GLN A 35 -6.19 0.11 16.99
N VAL A 36 -5.61 0.62 15.88
CA VAL A 36 -5.99 0.18 14.53
C VAL A 36 -5.54 -1.26 14.27
N ALA A 37 -4.32 -1.60 14.68
CA ALA A 37 -3.80 -2.96 14.55
C ALA A 37 -4.67 -3.98 15.30
N ALA A 38 -5.10 -3.67 16.54
CA ALA A 38 -6.00 -4.51 17.31
C ALA A 38 -7.38 -4.67 16.62
N ARG A 39 -7.96 -3.59 16.10
CA ARG A 39 -9.21 -3.64 15.34
C ARG A 39 -9.09 -4.52 14.10
N LEU A 40 -8.02 -4.36 13.32
CA LEU A 40 -7.78 -5.19 12.14
C LEU A 40 -7.62 -6.67 12.51
N LYS A 41 -6.87 -6.96 13.57
CA LYS A 41 -6.69 -8.33 14.08
C LYS A 41 -8.02 -8.97 14.51
N ALA A 42 -8.95 -8.19 15.06
CA ALA A 42 -10.27 -8.68 15.45
C ALA A 42 -11.20 -8.94 14.27
N THR A 43 -11.01 -8.22 13.14
CA THR A 43 -11.92 -8.28 11.98
C THR A 43 -11.39 -9.11 10.81
N VAL A 44 -10.08 -9.35 10.75
CA VAL A 44 -9.44 -10.11 9.66
C VAL A 44 -8.80 -11.38 10.22
N PRO A 45 -9.41 -12.55 9.98
CA PRO A 45 -8.88 -13.83 10.47
C PRO A 45 -7.46 -14.10 9.97
N GLY A 46 -6.57 -14.54 10.87
CA GLY A 46 -5.19 -14.88 10.53
C GLY A 46 -4.24 -13.68 10.40
N LEU A 47 -4.72 -12.44 10.53
CA LEU A 47 -3.87 -11.25 10.51
C LEU A 47 -2.91 -11.24 11.71
N ARG A 48 -1.64 -10.97 11.43
CA ARG A 48 -0.59 -10.80 12.45
C ARG A 48 -0.21 -9.33 12.60
N VAL A 49 0.26 -8.99 13.79
CA VAL A 49 0.80 -7.66 14.12
C VAL A 49 2.25 -7.85 14.55
N ALA A 50 3.17 -7.05 14.03
CA ALA A 50 4.60 -7.14 14.32
C ALA A 50 5.30 -5.79 14.19
N PRO A 51 6.51 -5.61 14.77
CA PRO A 51 7.36 -4.45 14.50
C PRO A 51 7.73 -4.34 13.02
N ASN A 52 8.00 -3.13 12.53
CA ASN A 52 8.32 -2.86 11.13
C ASN A 52 9.39 -3.79 10.54
N ALA A 53 10.45 -4.07 11.29
CA ALA A 53 11.54 -4.93 10.83
C ALA A 53 11.04 -6.36 10.54
N GLU A 54 10.26 -6.95 11.44
CA GLU A 54 9.69 -8.29 11.27
C GLU A 54 8.66 -8.31 10.12
N VAL A 55 7.89 -7.23 9.95
CA VAL A 55 6.94 -7.10 8.83
C VAL A 55 7.69 -7.16 7.50
N VAL A 56 8.78 -6.39 7.36
CA VAL A 56 9.59 -6.37 6.13
C VAL A 56 10.29 -7.71 5.92
N GLU A 57 10.92 -8.27 6.94
CA GLU A 57 11.67 -9.53 6.85
C GLU A 57 10.77 -10.70 6.43
N GLY A 58 9.56 -10.76 6.96
CA GLY A 58 8.62 -11.85 6.70
C GLY A 58 7.84 -11.75 5.39
N ALA A 59 7.80 -10.59 4.73
CA ALA A 59 6.94 -10.35 3.57
C ALA A 59 7.64 -10.65 2.23
N ASP A 60 6.87 -11.08 1.24
CA ASP A 60 7.25 -11.12 -0.17
C ASP A 60 6.90 -9.80 -0.87
N ILE A 61 5.77 -9.21 -0.46
CA ILE A 61 5.28 -7.93 -0.94
C ILE A 61 5.09 -7.01 0.26
N VAL A 62 5.74 -5.84 0.24
CA VAL A 62 5.63 -4.82 1.29
C VAL A 62 4.83 -3.64 0.77
N ILE A 63 3.79 -3.25 1.50
CA ILE A 63 2.95 -2.09 1.18
C ILE A 63 3.26 -0.97 2.18
N LEU A 64 3.68 0.18 1.66
CA LEU A 64 4.06 1.36 2.44
C LEU A 64 2.89 2.34 2.50
N CYS A 65 2.27 2.46 3.68
CA CYS A 65 1.11 3.31 3.95
C CYS A 65 1.44 4.36 5.01
N LEU A 66 2.49 5.13 4.79
CA LEU A 66 2.98 6.15 5.71
C LEU A 66 2.68 7.56 5.20
N LEU A 67 2.74 8.54 6.09
CA LEU A 67 2.83 9.93 5.70
C LEU A 67 4.26 10.24 5.23
N ALA A 68 4.41 11.05 4.19
CA ALA A 68 5.71 11.37 3.60
C ALA A 68 6.74 11.90 4.62
N ARG A 69 6.29 12.70 5.61
CA ARG A 69 7.14 13.28 6.66
C ARG A 69 7.81 12.29 7.60
N VAL A 70 7.27 11.06 7.70
CA VAL A 70 7.83 10.01 8.59
C VAL A 70 8.53 8.90 7.79
N ALA A 71 8.56 8.98 6.47
CA ALA A 71 9.08 7.92 5.61
C ALA A 71 10.57 7.63 5.90
N ASP A 72 11.39 8.66 6.01
CA ASP A 72 12.83 8.51 6.27
C ASP A 72 13.08 7.81 7.60
N GLU A 73 12.45 8.27 8.68
CA GLU A 73 12.58 7.68 10.02
C GLU A 73 12.06 6.23 10.06
N ALA A 74 10.91 5.98 9.42
CA ALA A 74 10.23 4.71 9.53
C ALA A 74 10.85 3.60 8.66
N LEU A 75 11.51 3.95 7.56
CA LEU A 75 12.03 3.00 6.57
C LEU A 75 13.55 2.81 6.63
N THR A 76 14.30 3.79 7.15
CA THR A 76 15.76 3.67 7.25
C THR A 76 16.16 2.50 8.12
N GLY A 77 17.04 1.65 7.59
CA GLY A 77 17.58 0.48 8.31
C GLY A 77 16.66 -0.74 8.38
N LEU A 78 15.48 -0.70 7.74
CA LEU A 78 14.64 -1.89 7.63
C LEU A 78 15.27 -2.95 6.70
N PRO A 79 15.09 -4.25 6.99
CA PRO A 79 15.77 -5.34 6.29
C PRO A 79 15.09 -5.70 4.96
N PHE A 80 15.01 -4.73 4.03
CA PHE A 80 14.53 -5.00 2.68
C PHE A 80 15.45 -5.98 1.95
N ARG A 81 14.90 -6.74 0.99
CA ARG A 81 15.64 -7.75 0.22
C ARG A 81 15.47 -7.52 -1.28
N ALA A 82 16.48 -7.86 -2.07
CA ALA A 82 16.49 -7.68 -3.53
C ALA A 82 15.31 -8.33 -4.27
N GLY A 83 14.79 -9.45 -3.77
CA GLY A 83 13.64 -10.14 -4.37
C GLY A 83 12.27 -9.70 -3.87
N GLN A 84 12.18 -8.67 -3.04
CA GLN A 84 10.90 -8.14 -2.56
C GLN A 84 10.28 -7.17 -3.55
N SER A 85 8.95 -7.23 -3.67
CA SER A 85 8.16 -6.18 -4.29
C SER A 85 7.73 -5.16 -3.24
N VAL A 86 7.87 -3.88 -3.54
CA VAL A 86 7.45 -2.78 -2.67
C VAL A 86 6.40 -1.94 -3.39
N ILE A 87 5.26 -1.75 -2.75
CA ILE A 87 4.16 -0.91 -3.26
C ILE A 87 3.97 0.26 -2.31
N SER A 88 4.19 1.47 -2.80
CA SER A 88 3.98 2.68 -2.02
C SER A 88 2.63 3.33 -2.35
N VAL A 89 1.90 3.75 -1.32
CA VAL A 89 0.73 4.62 -1.46
C VAL A 89 1.01 6.05 -0.95
N MET A 90 2.29 6.37 -0.75
CA MET A 90 2.76 7.69 -0.33
C MET A 90 2.92 8.60 -1.55
N VAL A 91 1.95 9.46 -1.79
CA VAL A 91 1.89 10.32 -3.00
C VAL A 91 3.08 11.30 -3.08
N ASP A 92 3.53 11.83 -1.93
CA ASP A 92 4.59 12.85 -1.87
C ASP A 92 5.99 12.25 -1.76
N VAL A 93 6.16 10.94 -1.97
CA VAL A 93 7.46 10.26 -1.95
C VAL A 93 7.70 9.62 -3.30
N GLY A 94 8.52 10.28 -4.13
CA GLY A 94 8.82 9.82 -5.49
C GLY A 94 9.65 8.54 -5.54
N LEU A 95 9.62 7.86 -6.69
CA LEU A 95 10.25 6.57 -6.93
C LEU A 95 11.75 6.57 -6.60
N ALA A 96 12.47 7.60 -7.00
CA ALA A 96 13.93 7.71 -6.74
C ALA A 96 14.27 7.75 -5.23
N LYS A 97 13.41 8.34 -4.41
CA LYS A 97 13.57 8.34 -2.94
C LYS A 97 13.23 6.96 -2.38
N LEU A 98 12.15 6.33 -2.85
CA LEU A 98 11.77 4.99 -2.43
C LEU A 98 12.85 3.95 -2.75
N GLN A 99 13.47 4.04 -3.93
CA GLN A 99 14.59 3.17 -4.31
C GLN A 99 15.77 3.26 -3.34
N LYS A 100 16.06 4.44 -2.80
CA LYS A 100 17.10 4.61 -1.78
C LYS A 100 16.68 4.05 -0.43
N LEU A 101 15.46 4.32 0.02
CA LEU A 101 14.96 3.91 1.33
C LEU A 101 14.71 2.41 1.44
N CYS A 102 14.33 1.77 0.34
CA CYS A 102 13.98 0.35 0.31
C CYS A 102 15.10 -0.53 -0.28
N ALA A 103 16.29 0.04 -0.52
CA ALA A 103 17.42 -0.75 -1.00
C ALA A 103 17.68 -1.96 -0.06
N PRO A 104 17.99 -3.16 -0.60
CA PRO A 104 18.28 -3.48 -2.00
C PRO A 104 17.06 -3.94 -2.85
N ALA A 105 15.81 -3.72 -2.41
CA ALA A 105 14.64 -4.00 -3.22
C ALA A 105 14.62 -3.13 -4.49
N THR A 106 14.36 -3.73 -5.64
CA THR A 106 14.36 -3.05 -6.95
C THR A 106 12.98 -3.02 -7.63
N ASP A 107 12.09 -3.93 -7.25
CA ASP A 107 10.70 -3.97 -7.75
C ASP A 107 9.83 -3.04 -6.90
N ILE A 108 9.83 -1.76 -7.26
CA ILE A 108 9.14 -0.71 -6.50
C ILE A 108 8.13 0.00 -7.40
N ALA A 109 6.90 0.14 -6.92
CA ALA A 109 5.84 0.86 -7.61
C ALA A 109 5.08 1.79 -6.67
N ILE A 110 4.49 2.84 -7.22
CA ILE A 110 3.62 3.77 -6.53
C ILE A 110 2.21 3.65 -7.10
N THR A 111 1.21 3.62 -6.24
CA THR A 111 -0.21 3.60 -6.62
C THR A 111 -1.03 4.51 -5.73
N ILE A 112 -2.23 4.85 -6.18
CA ILE A 112 -3.16 5.75 -5.48
C ILE A 112 -4.49 5.01 -5.27
N PRO A 113 -4.61 4.21 -4.21
CA PRO A 113 -5.86 3.54 -3.89
C PRO A 113 -6.89 4.54 -3.35
N LEU A 114 -8.16 4.29 -3.68
CA LEU A 114 -9.31 5.00 -3.14
C LEU A 114 -10.13 4.08 -2.23
N PRO A 115 -11.03 4.60 -1.37
CA PRO A 115 -11.80 3.79 -0.43
C PRO A 115 -12.50 2.56 -1.00
N PRO A 116 -13.01 2.54 -2.25
CA PRO A 116 -13.61 1.34 -2.85
C PRO A 116 -12.69 0.12 -2.92
N ILE A 117 -11.36 0.28 -2.71
CA ILE A 117 -10.41 -0.85 -2.70
C ILE A 117 -10.79 -1.94 -1.69
N ALA A 118 -11.50 -1.59 -0.64
CA ALA A 118 -11.98 -2.54 0.38
C ALA A 118 -13.00 -3.55 -0.18
N VAL A 119 -13.81 -3.13 -1.15
CA VAL A 119 -14.92 -3.94 -1.69
C VAL A 119 -14.74 -4.31 -3.17
N GLY A 120 -13.91 -3.58 -3.88
CA GLY A 120 -13.65 -3.75 -5.32
C GLY A 120 -14.20 -2.60 -6.17
N GLY A 121 -13.84 -2.61 -7.48
CA GLY A 121 -14.21 -1.55 -8.42
C GLY A 121 -13.34 -0.29 -8.34
N CYS A 122 -12.29 -0.31 -7.54
CA CYS A 122 -11.36 0.80 -7.42
C CYS A 122 -10.47 0.91 -8.68
N PRO A 123 -10.39 2.08 -9.33
CA PRO A 123 -9.35 2.35 -10.30
C PRO A 123 -8.01 2.52 -9.58
N LEU A 124 -7.01 1.72 -9.98
CA LEU A 124 -5.66 1.72 -9.38
C LEU A 124 -4.63 2.13 -10.43
N PRO A 125 -4.38 3.44 -10.62
CA PRO A 125 -3.25 3.90 -11.41
C PRO A 125 -1.95 3.47 -10.72
N VAL A 126 -0.96 3.03 -11.49
CA VAL A 126 0.32 2.55 -10.96
C VAL A 126 1.50 3.00 -11.82
N TYR A 127 2.59 3.38 -11.19
CA TYR A 127 3.85 3.68 -11.85
C TYR A 127 5.06 3.21 -11.01
N PRO A 128 6.02 2.51 -11.61
CA PRO A 128 5.93 1.73 -12.86
C PRO A 128 4.87 0.64 -12.79
N ALA A 129 4.61 -0.06 -13.91
CA ALA A 129 3.74 -1.23 -13.92
C ALA A 129 4.19 -2.26 -12.87
N SER A 130 3.25 -2.80 -12.09
CA SER A 130 3.54 -3.70 -10.97
C SER A 130 2.74 -5.00 -11.07
N ARG A 131 3.46 -6.12 -11.23
CA ARG A 131 2.86 -7.45 -11.17
C ARG A 131 2.35 -7.79 -9.77
N ALA A 132 3.04 -7.31 -8.73
CA ALA A 132 2.64 -7.52 -7.35
C ALA A 132 1.29 -6.84 -7.06
N LEU A 133 1.09 -5.59 -7.52
CA LEU A 133 -0.19 -4.89 -7.36
C LEU A 133 -1.32 -5.60 -8.11
N GLU A 134 -1.06 -6.04 -9.35
CA GLU A 134 -2.01 -6.79 -10.16
C GLU A 134 -2.40 -8.11 -9.49
N GLN A 135 -1.42 -8.85 -8.97
CA GLN A 135 -1.64 -10.11 -8.25
C GLN A 135 -2.52 -9.93 -7.01
N LEU A 136 -2.33 -8.86 -6.24
CA LEU A 136 -3.05 -8.61 -5.00
C LEU A 136 -4.46 -8.06 -5.24
N PHE A 137 -4.61 -7.14 -6.17
CA PHE A 137 -5.83 -6.34 -6.28
C PHE A 137 -6.52 -6.43 -7.64
N GLY A 138 -5.87 -6.94 -8.69
CA GLY A 138 -6.39 -6.95 -10.05
C GLY A 138 -7.66 -7.78 -10.24
N ALA A 139 -7.90 -8.80 -9.42
CA ALA A 139 -9.11 -9.63 -9.50
C ALA A 139 -10.41 -8.85 -9.23
N LYS A 140 -10.35 -7.82 -8.38
CA LYS A 140 -11.52 -7.02 -7.97
C LYS A 140 -11.44 -5.56 -8.40
N ASN A 141 -10.28 -5.10 -8.84
CA ASN A 141 -10.02 -3.69 -9.13
C ASN A 141 -9.37 -3.54 -10.50
N ARG A 142 -9.49 -2.36 -11.08
CA ARG A 142 -8.85 -2.07 -12.36
C ARG A 142 -7.46 -1.48 -12.11
N VAL A 143 -6.42 -2.32 -12.17
CA VAL A 143 -5.03 -1.87 -12.16
C VAL A 143 -4.64 -1.42 -13.57
N PHE A 144 -4.04 -0.24 -13.72
CA PHE A 144 -3.58 0.24 -15.02
C PHE A 144 -2.30 1.08 -14.87
N PRO A 145 -1.27 0.78 -15.67
CA PRO A 145 -0.04 1.55 -15.64
C PRO A 145 -0.24 2.92 -16.27
N VAL A 146 0.39 3.93 -15.67
CA VAL A 146 0.50 5.27 -16.24
C VAL A 146 1.93 5.50 -16.74
N ARG A 147 2.13 6.51 -17.59
CA ARG A 147 3.41 6.73 -18.29
C ARG A 147 4.55 7.19 -17.39
N ASP A 148 4.25 7.93 -16.32
CA ASP A 148 5.23 8.55 -15.41
C ASP A 148 4.57 8.99 -14.08
N GLU A 149 5.39 9.45 -13.13
CA GLU A 149 4.92 9.97 -11.84
C GLU A 149 4.06 11.24 -11.99
N VAL A 150 4.29 12.05 -13.02
CA VAL A 150 3.49 13.26 -13.27
C VAL A 150 2.05 12.87 -13.62
N ALA A 151 1.89 11.87 -14.49
CA ALA A 151 0.58 11.32 -14.83
C ALA A 151 -0.10 10.68 -13.60
N LEU A 152 0.66 9.99 -12.74
CA LEU A 152 0.15 9.44 -11.50
C LEU A 152 -0.39 10.53 -10.57
N ASN A 153 0.39 11.60 -10.36
CA ASN A 153 0.01 12.72 -9.52
C ASN A 153 -1.19 13.51 -10.09
N ALA A 154 -1.33 13.58 -11.41
CA ALA A 154 -2.50 14.17 -12.03
C ALA A 154 -3.80 13.37 -11.72
N HIS A 155 -3.73 12.04 -11.66
CA HIS A 155 -4.85 11.21 -11.20
C HIS A 155 -5.21 11.51 -9.75
N PHE A 156 -4.22 11.67 -8.86
CA PHE A 156 -4.46 12.04 -7.47
C PHE A 156 -5.17 13.39 -7.37
N GLY A 157 -4.65 14.42 -8.05
CA GLY A 157 -5.26 15.76 -8.08
C GLY A 157 -6.70 15.73 -8.57
N ALA A 158 -6.98 15.00 -9.65
CA ALA A 158 -8.33 14.87 -10.19
C ALA A 158 -9.29 14.21 -9.18
N THR A 159 -8.87 13.12 -8.52
CA THR A 159 -9.72 12.42 -7.53
C THR A 159 -9.94 13.25 -6.27
N ALA A 160 -8.93 13.99 -5.80
CA ALA A 160 -9.05 14.88 -4.66
C ALA A 160 -10.03 16.04 -4.92
N LEU A 161 -10.14 16.52 -6.16
CA LEU A 161 -11.10 17.54 -6.56
C LEU A 161 -12.53 16.99 -6.71
N CYS A 162 -12.68 15.74 -7.15
CA CYS A 162 -14.01 15.16 -7.37
C CYS A 162 -14.72 14.80 -6.05
N SER A 163 -14.02 14.42 -5.00
CA SER A 163 -14.62 14.00 -3.73
C SER A 163 -15.53 15.06 -3.09
N PRO A 164 -15.11 16.33 -2.95
CA PRO A 164 -15.96 17.38 -2.37
C PRO A 164 -17.21 17.68 -3.22
N PHE A 165 -17.13 17.54 -4.55
CA PHE A 165 -18.27 17.77 -5.42
C PHE A 165 -19.33 16.65 -5.30
N LEU A 166 -18.92 15.41 -5.09
CA LEU A 166 -19.84 14.29 -4.89
C LEU A 166 -20.58 14.38 -3.56
N GLU A 167 -19.94 14.88 -2.51
CA GLU A 167 -20.58 15.10 -1.20
C GLU A 167 -21.61 16.24 -1.22
N GLN A 168 -21.54 17.17 -2.17
CA GLN A 168 -22.49 18.28 -2.30
C GLN A 168 -23.71 17.93 -3.16
N VAL A 169 -23.69 16.82 -3.88
CA VAL A 169 -24.74 16.44 -4.84
C VAL A 169 -25.58 15.27 -4.33
N LEU A 170 -25.18 14.63 -3.24
CA LEU A 170 -25.90 13.55 -2.54
C LEU A 170 -26.54 14.06 -1.25
#